data_34f0fcd4d7e71968721f01b257e09254
#
_entry.id   34f0fcd4d7e71968721f01b257e09254
#
_cell.length_a   1.000
_cell.length_b   1.000
_cell.length_c   1.000
_cell.angle_alpha   90.00
_cell.angle_beta   90.00
_cell.angle_gamma   90.00
#
_symmetry.space_group_name_H-M   'P 1'
#
loop_
_entity.id
_entity.type
_entity.pdbx_description
1 polymer ?
#
loop_
_entity_poly.entity_id
_entity_poly.type
_entity_poly.pdbx_seq_one_letter_code
_entity_poly.pdbx_strand_id
1 'polypeptide(L)'
;IGTHYQEESTPLSDNGRTQAIALGERAKRLPIDSIIASTMVRAQETAQAISEATNIAVDSSDIFIERRRPSEQINQLKNGPQAMEAEEAIIRNSGITGYRYSDEENFDDLMRRAKEALLYLENYPGSEILVVTHGVFLRVLVLYSIFGEGTTEREFKGILNALTCSNTGLTVLKWDSEKDSPWSLLTWNDHAHLG
;
A
#
# COMPACT_ATOMS: atom_id res chain seq x y z
N ILE A 1 6.36 14.21 1.88
CA ILE A 1 5.73 13.64 0.66
C ILE A 1 6.32 14.37 -0.53
N GLY A 2 6.90 13.62 -1.50
CA GLY A 2 7.56 14.21 -2.66
C GLY A 2 6.61 15.03 -3.53
N THR A 3 7.16 16.03 -4.22
CA THR A 3 6.43 16.94 -5.10
C THR A 3 6.10 16.32 -6.47
N HIS A 4 6.78 15.23 -6.85
CA HIS A 4 6.61 14.52 -8.13
C HIS A 4 5.96 13.15 -7.91
N TYR A 5 5.34 12.62 -8.96
CA TYR A 5 4.97 11.21 -9.03
C TYR A 5 6.24 10.36 -9.21
N GLN A 6 6.37 9.34 -8.39
CA GLN A 6 7.60 8.56 -8.28
C GLN A 6 7.58 7.34 -9.20
N GLU A 7 8.72 7.05 -9.80
CA GLU A 7 8.98 5.79 -10.50
C GLU A 7 9.10 4.60 -9.52
N GLU A 8 9.03 3.40 -10.06
CA GLU A 8 9.28 2.17 -9.30
C GLU A 8 10.73 2.12 -8.76
N SER A 9 11.68 2.64 -9.54
CA SER A 9 13.11 2.74 -9.23
C SER A 9 13.47 3.82 -8.22
N THR A 10 12.54 4.69 -7.82
CA THR A 10 12.82 5.79 -6.88
C THR A 10 13.19 5.24 -5.50
N PRO A 11 14.41 5.54 -4.98
CA PRO A 11 14.87 5.07 -3.67
C PRO A 11 14.29 5.91 -2.52
N LEU A 12 14.56 5.50 -1.29
CA LEU A 12 14.29 6.31 -0.10
C LEU A 12 15.15 7.57 -0.08
N SER A 13 14.58 8.66 0.45
CA SER A 13 15.36 9.82 0.87
C SER A 13 16.13 9.52 2.16
N ASP A 14 17.09 10.39 2.55
CA ASP A 14 17.82 10.22 3.81
C ASP A 14 16.87 10.17 5.02
N ASN A 15 15.85 11.02 5.04
CA ASN A 15 14.80 10.95 6.05
C ASN A 15 14.02 9.63 5.99
N GLY A 16 13.71 9.13 4.80
CA GLY A 16 13.05 7.84 4.60
C GLY A 16 13.89 6.68 5.15
N ARG A 17 15.22 6.70 4.94
CA ARG A 17 16.15 5.70 5.51
C ARG A 17 16.16 5.76 7.04
N THR A 18 16.19 6.95 7.63
CA THR A 18 16.10 7.14 9.08
C THR A 18 14.80 6.56 9.64
N GLN A 19 13.67 6.80 8.97
CA GLN A 19 12.37 6.24 9.36
C GLN A 19 12.32 4.72 9.22
N ALA A 20 12.92 4.15 8.17
CA ALA A 20 13.00 2.71 7.96
C ALA A 20 13.83 2.03 9.06
N ILE A 21 14.95 2.63 9.49
CA ILE A 21 15.75 2.13 10.62
C ILE A 21 14.94 2.15 11.92
N ALA A 22 14.22 3.24 12.22
CA ALA A 22 13.36 3.33 13.39
C ALA A 22 12.25 2.26 13.40
N LEU A 23 11.66 1.99 12.21
CA LEU A 23 10.71 0.89 12.04
C LEU A 23 11.36 -0.48 12.29
N GLY A 24 12.58 -0.71 11.80
CA GLY A 24 13.35 -1.93 12.07
C GLY A 24 13.55 -2.17 13.56
N GLU A 25 13.92 -1.14 14.31
CA GLU A 25 14.07 -1.24 15.78
C GLU A 25 12.73 -1.56 16.49
N ARG A 26 11.62 -1.02 15.97
CA ARG A 26 10.29 -1.38 16.48
C ARG A 26 9.93 -2.81 16.15
N ALA A 27 10.22 -3.26 14.94
CA ALA A 27 9.91 -4.60 14.44
C ALA A 27 10.50 -5.72 15.29
N LYS A 28 11.65 -5.51 15.93
CA LYS A 28 12.25 -6.45 16.91
C LYS A 28 11.33 -6.83 18.07
N ARG A 29 10.33 -6.00 18.35
CA ARG A 29 9.39 -6.19 19.48
C ARG A 29 8.05 -6.75 19.03
N LEU A 30 7.87 -6.95 17.73
CA LEU A 30 6.66 -7.51 17.14
C LEU A 30 6.86 -9.02 16.89
N PRO A 31 5.81 -9.83 17.00
CA PRO A 31 5.90 -11.28 16.81
C PRO A 31 5.99 -11.68 15.32
N ILE A 32 6.78 -10.95 14.52
CA ILE A 32 6.88 -11.16 13.07
C ILE A 32 7.64 -12.44 12.78
N ASP A 33 7.09 -13.29 11.92
CA ASP A 33 7.76 -14.51 11.42
C ASP A 33 8.15 -14.42 9.94
N SER A 34 7.55 -13.52 9.19
CA SER A 34 7.75 -13.37 7.74
C SER A 34 7.72 -11.91 7.31
N ILE A 35 8.52 -11.54 6.30
CA ILE A 35 8.53 -10.22 5.69
C ILE A 35 8.30 -10.36 4.20
N ILE A 36 7.30 -9.64 3.67
CA ILE A 36 7.03 -9.54 2.24
C ILE A 36 7.11 -8.08 1.83
N ALA A 37 7.78 -7.76 0.74
CA ALA A 37 7.89 -6.41 0.25
C ALA A 37 7.40 -6.27 -1.19
N SER A 38 6.79 -5.12 -1.49
CA SER A 38 6.62 -4.64 -2.85
C SER A 38 7.96 -4.65 -3.59
N THR A 39 7.94 -4.93 -4.88
CA THR A 39 9.14 -4.92 -5.74
C THR A 39 9.70 -3.51 -6.00
N MET A 40 8.99 -2.45 -5.64
CA MET A 40 9.48 -1.07 -5.80
C MET A 40 10.67 -0.77 -4.87
N VAL A 41 11.71 -0.11 -5.39
CA VAL A 41 13.00 0.09 -4.70
C VAL A 41 12.83 0.67 -3.28
N ARG A 42 12.01 1.68 -3.07
CA ARG A 42 11.78 2.29 -1.74
C ARG A 42 11.17 1.33 -0.72
N ALA A 43 10.34 0.38 -1.18
CA ALA A 43 9.78 -0.65 -0.31
C ALA A 43 10.81 -1.73 0.02
N GLN A 44 11.64 -2.12 -0.95
CA GLN A 44 12.75 -3.03 -0.75
C GLN A 44 13.78 -2.47 0.25
N GLU A 45 14.16 -1.20 0.11
CA GLU A 45 15.06 -0.53 1.06
C GLU A 45 14.47 -0.46 2.48
N THR A 46 13.16 -0.24 2.60
CA THR A 46 12.47 -0.28 3.91
C THR A 46 12.46 -1.69 4.49
N ALA A 47 12.13 -2.69 3.69
CA ALA A 47 12.11 -4.09 4.12
C ALA A 47 13.52 -4.60 4.49
N GLN A 48 14.54 -4.15 3.76
CA GLN A 48 15.94 -4.48 4.07
C GLN A 48 16.34 -3.97 5.46
N ALA A 49 15.98 -2.72 5.82
CA ALA A 49 16.26 -2.18 7.15
C ALA A 49 15.56 -2.98 8.27
N ILE A 50 14.34 -3.49 8.00
CA ILE A 50 13.62 -4.36 8.94
C ILE A 50 14.31 -5.74 9.03
N SER A 51 14.68 -6.32 7.90
CA SER A 51 15.39 -7.61 7.82
C SER A 51 16.71 -7.59 8.60
N GLU A 52 17.50 -6.54 8.41
CA GLU A 52 18.76 -6.33 9.16
C GLU A 52 18.54 -6.25 10.67
N ALA A 53 17.45 -5.63 11.10
CA ALA A 53 17.11 -5.51 12.51
C ALA A 53 16.57 -6.81 13.11
N THR A 54 15.77 -7.58 12.38
CA THR A 54 15.04 -8.77 12.87
C THR A 54 15.71 -10.08 12.52
N ASN A 55 16.63 -10.09 11.56
CA ASN A 55 17.24 -11.27 10.97
C ASN A 55 16.24 -12.20 10.26
N ILE A 56 15.13 -11.65 9.76
CA ILE A 56 14.12 -12.35 8.95
C ILE A 56 14.36 -12.02 7.47
N ALA A 57 14.39 -13.04 6.61
CA ALA A 57 14.55 -12.85 5.16
C ALA A 57 13.33 -12.13 4.56
N VAL A 58 13.56 -11.39 3.46
CA VAL A 58 12.52 -10.67 2.73
C VAL A 58 12.14 -11.43 1.48
N ASP A 59 10.88 -11.77 1.36
CA ASP A 59 10.26 -12.17 0.10
C ASP A 59 9.73 -10.95 -0.66
N SER A 60 9.70 -11.02 -1.99
CA SER A 60 9.26 -9.90 -2.84
C SER A 60 8.07 -10.31 -3.70
N SER A 61 7.08 -9.42 -3.82
CA SER A 61 5.93 -9.64 -4.68
C SER A 61 5.43 -8.34 -5.30
N ASP A 62 5.18 -8.35 -6.60
CA ASP A 62 4.63 -7.24 -7.36
C ASP A 62 3.13 -6.98 -7.07
N ILE A 63 2.46 -7.93 -6.43
CA ILE A 63 1.07 -7.77 -5.99
C ILE A 63 0.92 -6.61 -5.00
N PHE A 64 1.99 -6.24 -4.26
CA PHE A 64 2.01 -5.18 -3.25
C PHE A 64 2.55 -3.83 -3.75
N ILE A 65 2.75 -3.63 -5.06
CA ILE A 65 3.19 -2.35 -5.63
C ILE A 65 2.16 -1.24 -5.41
N GLU A 66 2.59 0.01 -5.53
CA GLU A 66 1.67 1.16 -5.49
C GLU A 66 0.69 1.14 -6.68
N ARG A 67 -0.43 1.84 -6.55
CA ARG A 67 -1.35 2.07 -7.67
C ARG A 67 -0.57 2.57 -8.89
N ARG A 68 -0.70 1.86 -9.99
CA ARG A 68 -0.14 2.32 -11.27
C ARG A 68 -0.88 3.58 -11.72
N ARG A 69 -0.12 4.62 -11.98
CA ARG A 69 -0.61 5.88 -12.52
C ARG A 69 -0.42 5.90 -14.02
N PRO A 70 -1.14 6.80 -14.74
CA PRO A 70 -0.82 7.05 -16.13
C PRO A 70 0.69 7.26 -16.33
N SER A 71 1.28 6.57 -17.32
CA SER A 71 2.73 6.62 -17.55
C SER A 71 3.21 8.04 -17.82
N GLU A 72 2.39 8.86 -18.47
CA GLU A 72 2.66 10.28 -18.74
C GLU A 72 2.71 11.16 -17.47
N GLN A 73 2.20 10.67 -16.34
CA GLN A 73 2.31 11.38 -15.04
C GLN A 73 3.63 11.11 -14.32
N ILE A 74 4.33 10.04 -14.66
CA ILE A 74 5.56 9.63 -13.97
C ILE A 74 6.60 10.74 -14.11
N ASN A 75 7.26 11.09 -13.01
CA ASN A 75 8.23 12.21 -12.90
C ASN A 75 7.63 13.60 -13.10
N GLN A 76 6.31 13.73 -13.29
CA GLN A 76 5.65 15.03 -13.36
C GLN A 76 5.40 15.59 -11.96
N LEU A 77 5.35 16.92 -11.88
CA LEU A 77 4.89 17.61 -10.67
C LEU A 77 3.42 17.25 -10.41
N LYS A 78 3.09 16.86 -9.19
CA LYS A 78 1.71 16.49 -8.79
C LYS A 78 0.70 17.62 -8.98
N ASN A 79 1.16 18.88 -8.87
CA ASN A 79 0.38 20.09 -9.09
C ASN A 79 0.64 20.72 -10.48
N GLY A 80 1.29 20.00 -11.38
CA GLY A 80 1.47 20.45 -12.76
C GLY A 80 0.16 20.38 -13.56
N PRO A 81 -0.03 21.27 -14.57
CA PRO A 81 -1.30 21.33 -15.32
C PRO A 81 -1.73 19.98 -15.92
N GLN A 82 -0.83 19.26 -16.55
CA GLN A 82 -1.10 17.96 -17.16
C GLN A 82 -1.48 16.89 -16.12
N ALA A 83 -0.77 16.87 -14.98
CA ALA A 83 -1.07 15.93 -13.91
C ALA A 83 -2.44 16.20 -13.27
N MET A 84 -2.80 17.48 -13.12
CA MET A 84 -4.11 17.90 -12.61
C MET A 84 -5.23 17.56 -13.59
N GLU A 85 -5.05 17.81 -14.89
CA GLU A 85 -6.03 17.46 -15.92
C GLU A 85 -6.32 15.95 -15.94
N ALA A 86 -5.27 15.11 -15.90
CA ALA A 86 -5.43 13.67 -15.85
C ALA A 86 -6.16 13.22 -14.57
N GLU A 87 -5.77 13.74 -13.40
CA GLU A 87 -6.44 13.41 -12.12
C GLU A 87 -7.91 13.83 -12.13
N GLU A 88 -8.23 15.03 -12.66
CA GLU A 88 -9.61 15.51 -12.82
C GLU A 88 -10.42 14.61 -13.77
N ALA A 89 -9.82 14.18 -14.89
CA ALA A 89 -10.48 13.29 -15.85
C ALA A 89 -10.76 11.91 -15.20
N ILE A 90 -9.80 11.35 -14.48
CA ILE A 90 -9.95 10.09 -13.73
C ILE A 90 -11.07 10.24 -12.68
N ILE A 91 -11.05 11.30 -11.88
CA ILE A 91 -12.07 11.54 -10.85
C ILE A 91 -13.46 11.73 -11.46
N ARG A 92 -13.57 12.51 -12.52
CA ARG A 92 -14.85 12.81 -13.18
C ARG A 92 -15.52 11.56 -13.75
N ASN A 93 -14.74 10.67 -14.33
CA ASN A 93 -15.24 9.50 -15.06
C ASN A 93 -15.13 8.19 -14.24
N SER A 94 -14.69 8.24 -13.01
CA SER A 94 -14.46 7.05 -12.18
C SER A 94 -15.73 6.21 -11.95
N GLY A 95 -16.94 6.81 -12.03
CA GLY A 95 -18.21 6.09 -11.96
C GLY A 95 -18.58 5.31 -13.26
N ILE A 96 -17.75 5.38 -14.29
CA ILE A 96 -17.94 4.63 -15.54
C ILE A 96 -17.16 3.33 -15.42
N THR A 97 -17.86 2.21 -15.37
CA THR A 97 -17.25 0.87 -15.29
C THR A 97 -16.18 0.68 -16.37
N GLY A 98 -14.98 0.27 -15.97
CA GLY A 98 -13.88 0.02 -16.89
C GLY A 98 -13.19 1.27 -17.44
N TYR A 99 -13.60 2.49 -17.04
CA TYR A 99 -12.95 3.72 -17.52
C TYR A 99 -11.48 3.75 -17.13
N ARG A 100 -10.65 4.17 -18.08
CA ARG A 100 -9.24 4.54 -17.90
C ARG A 100 -8.96 5.83 -18.66
N TYR A 101 -8.14 6.68 -18.07
CA TYR A 101 -7.62 7.86 -18.77
C TYR A 101 -6.55 7.44 -19.80
N SER A 102 -5.67 6.51 -19.41
CA SER A 102 -4.57 6.00 -20.23
C SER A 102 -4.27 4.53 -19.84
N ASP A 103 -3.11 4.24 -19.29
CA ASP A 103 -2.62 2.90 -18.93
C ASP A 103 -2.62 2.62 -17.40
N GLU A 104 -3.21 3.52 -16.61
CA GLU A 104 -3.29 3.40 -15.16
C GLU A 104 -4.17 2.23 -14.70
N GLU A 105 -4.00 1.81 -13.44
CA GLU A 105 -4.98 0.96 -12.77
C GLU A 105 -6.24 1.78 -12.43
N ASN A 106 -7.38 1.30 -12.89
CA ASN A 106 -8.67 1.83 -12.49
C ASN A 106 -9.18 1.19 -11.18
N PHE A 107 -10.41 1.54 -10.78
CA PHE A 107 -11.01 0.99 -9.59
C PHE A 107 -11.15 -0.54 -9.62
N ASP A 108 -11.63 -1.08 -10.74
CA ASP A 108 -11.87 -2.52 -10.88
C ASP A 108 -10.56 -3.33 -10.79
N ASP A 109 -9.47 -2.81 -11.37
CA ASP A 109 -8.15 -3.44 -11.27
C ASP A 109 -7.63 -3.45 -9.84
N LEU A 110 -7.80 -2.33 -9.13
CA LEU A 110 -7.36 -2.22 -7.74
C LEU A 110 -8.14 -3.17 -6.84
N MET A 111 -9.47 -3.30 -7.02
CA MET A 111 -10.29 -4.25 -6.25
C MET A 111 -9.89 -5.70 -6.52
N ARG A 112 -9.68 -6.06 -7.80
CA ARG A 112 -9.20 -7.38 -8.17
C ARG A 112 -7.83 -7.68 -7.54
N ARG A 113 -6.86 -6.77 -7.64
CA ARG A 113 -5.53 -6.95 -7.06
C ARG A 113 -5.56 -7.01 -5.53
N ALA A 114 -6.43 -6.24 -4.88
CA ALA A 114 -6.62 -6.33 -3.43
C ALA A 114 -7.15 -7.71 -3.01
N LYS A 115 -8.14 -8.25 -3.73
CA LYS A 115 -8.63 -9.62 -3.52
C LYS A 115 -7.51 -10.64 -3.64
N GLU A 116 -6.76 -10.58 -4.74
CA GLU A 116 -5.63 -11.48 -4.99
C GLU A 116 -4.54 -11.37 -3.91
N ALA A 117 -4.25 -10.14 -3.44
CA ALA A 117 -3.27 -9.90 -2.38
C ALA A 117 -3.72 -10.48 -1.03
N LEU A 118 -4.98 -10.32 -0.66
CA LEU A 118 -5.50 -10.91 0.58
C LEU A 118 -5.52 -12.44 0.50
N LEU A 119 -5.95 -13.02 -0.62
CA LEU A 119 -5.87 -14.47 -0.85
C LEU A 119 -4.42 -14.99 -0.82
N TYR A 120 -3.47 -14.21 -1.34
CA TYR A 120 -2.05 -14.54 -1.27
C TYR A 120 -1.59 -14.61 0.20
N LEU A 121 -1.97 -13.63 1.03
CA LEU A 121 -1.63 -13.61 2.45
C LEU A 121 -2.30 -14.75 3.25
N GLU A 122 -3.55 -15.08 2.95
CA GLU A 122 -4.26 -16.21 3.58
C GLU A 122 -3.58 -17.57 3.36
N ASN A 123 -2.90 -17.73 2.24
CA ASN A 123 -2.20 -18.96 1.86
C ASN A 123 -0.69 -18.89 2.05
N TYR A 124 -0.16 -17.77 2.55
CA TYR A 124 1.26 -17.60 2.76
C TYR A 124 1.74 -18.40 3.99
N PRO A 125 2.89 -19.08 3.93
CA PRO A 125 3.43 -19.79 5.08
C PRO A 125 3.93 -18.79 6.13
N GLY A 126 3.25 -18.73 7.25
CA GLY A 126 3.51 -17.80 8.36
C GLY A 126 2.22 -17.35 9.02
N SER A 127 2.29 -16.91 10.26
CA SER A 127 1.13 -16.43 11.02
C SER A 127 1.17 -14.94 11.32
N GLU A 128 2.36 -14.35 11.36
CA GLU A 128 2.60 -12.93 11.70
C GLU A 128 3.42 -12.27 10.58
N ILE A 129 2.74 -11.96 9.49
CA ILE A 129 3.36 -11.48 8.25
C ILE A 129 3.46 -9.95 8.25
N LEU A 130 4.66 -9.41 8.11
CA LEU A 130 4.86 -7.99 7.88
C LEU A 130 4.93 -7.70 6.37
N VAL A 131 4.01 -6.90 5.86
CA VAL A 131 3.96 -6.50 4.46
C VAL A 131 4.43 -5.05 4.29
N VAL A 132 5.46 -4.83 3.48
CA VAL A 132 5.92 -3.49 3.11
C VAL A 132 5.31 -3.09 1.76
N THR A 133 4.35 -2.20 1.82
CA THR A 133 3.57 -1.73 0.67
C THR A 133 3.47 -0.19 0.64
N HIS A 134 2.48 0.38 -0.05
CA HIS A 134 2.40 1.80 -0.36
C HIS A 134 1.07 2.40 0.10
N GLY A 135 1.04 3.74 0.18
CA GLY A 135 -0.05 4.45 0.83
C GLY A 135 -1.42 4.30 0.15
N VAL A 136 -1.52 4.29 -1.18
CA VAL A 136 -2.80 4.08 -1.86
C VAL A 136 -3.19 2.62 -1.80
N PHE A 137 -2.28 1.70 -2.12
CA PHE A 137 -2.61 0.29 -2.17
C PHE A 137 -2.94 -0.28 -0.77
N LEU A 138 -2.28 0.19 0.30
CA LEU A 138 -2.65 -0.16 1.68
C LEU A 138 -4.12 0.22 2.00
N ARG A 139 -4.56 1.43 1.60
CA ARG A 139 -5.95 1.85 1.80
C ARG A 139 -6.93 0.98 0.99
N VAL A 140 -6.52 0.54 -0.20
CA VAL A 140 -7.30 -0.39 -1.04
C VAL A 140 -7.42 -1.75 -0.36
N LEU A 141 -6.32 -2.29 0.19
CA LEU A 141 -6.34 -3.54 0.95
C LEU A 141 -7.28 -3.47 2.15
N VAL A 142 -7.18 -2.39 2.94
CA VAL A 142 -8.07 -2.18 4.10
C VAL A 142 -9.52 -2.04 3.65
N LEU A 143 -9.79 -1.28 2.61
CA LEU A 143 -11.14 -1.11 2.07
C LEU A 143 -11.74 -2.45 1.64
N TYR A 144 -10.99 -3.22 0.85
CA TYR A 144 -11.46 -4.52 0.39
C TYR A 144 -11.61 -5.52 1.54
N SER A 145 -10.74 -5.47 2.56
CA SER A 145 -10.85 -6.34 3.75
C SER A 145 -12.13 -6.10 4.55
N ILE A 146 -12.70 -4.89 4.50
CA ILE A 146 -13.93 -4.51 5.22
C ILE A 146 -15.18 -4.79 4.39
N PHE A 147 -15.20 -4.44 3.10
CA PHE A 147 -16.39 -4.46 2.25
C PHE A 147 -16.41 -5.58 1.22
N GLY A 148 -15.26 -6.23 0.95
CA GLY A 148 -15.14 -7.30 -0.04
C GLY A 148 -15.56 -6.87 -1.44
N GLU A 149 -16.22 -7.77 -2.16
CA GLU A 149 -16.74 -7.52 -3.52
C GLU A 149 -17.87 -6.47 -3.58
N GLY A 150 -18.46 -6.13 -2.43
CA GLY A 150 -19.45 -5.07 -2.31
C GLY A 150 -18.88 -3.66 -2.28
N THR A 151 -17.55 -3.51 -2.34
CA THR A 151 -16.88 -2.20 -2.34
C THR A 151 -17.34 -1.33 -3.51
N THR A 152 -17.73 -0.10 -3.19
CA THR A 152 -18.14 0.88 -4.19
C THR A 152 -17.05 1.95 -4.38
N GLU A 153 -17.05 2.61 -5.57
CA GLU A 153 -16.16 3.75 -5.81
C GLU A 153 -16.37 4.91 -4.83
N ARG A 154 -17.59 5.08 -4.33
CA ARG A 154 -17.89 6.10 -3.32
C ARG A 154 -17.12 5.84 -2.04
N GLU A 155 -17.10 4.60 -1.58
CA GLU A 155 -16.34 4.18 -0.40
C GLU A 155 -14.84 4.29 -0.64
N PHE A 156 -14.37 3.87 -1.82
CA PHE A 156 -12.97 4.03 -2.22
C PHE A 156 -12.51 5.49 -2.15
N LYS A 157 -13.25 6.43 -2.75
CA LYS A 157 -12.97 7.87 -2.67
C LYS A 157 -13.01 8.38 -1.24
N GLY A 158 -14.00 7.92 -0.47
CA GLY A 158 -14.16 8.27 0.95
C GLY A 158 -12.92 7.87 1.76
N ILE A 159 -12.46 6.64 1.61
CA ILE A 159 -11.27 6.10 2.30
C ILE A 159 -9.99 6.84 1.88
N LEU A 160 -9.80 7.09 0.58
CA LEU A 160 -8.62 7.81 0.10
C LEU A 160 -8.52 9.23 0.68
N ASN A 161 -9.65 9.88 0.92
CA ASN A 161 -9.70 11.23 1.47
C ASN A 161 -9.64 11.26 3.00
N ALA A 162 -10.24 10.27 3.67
CA ALA A 162 -10.39 10.25 5.13
C ALA A 162 -9.18 9.62 5.85
N LEU A 163 -8.58 8.58 5.28
CA LEU A 163 -7.48 7.88 5.90
C LEU A 163 -6.12 8.45 5.47
N THR A 164 -5.41 9.05 6.39
CA THR A 164 -4.02 9.48 6.18
C THR A 164 -3.07 8.30 6.39
N CYS A 165 -1.98 8.24 5.62
CA CYS A 165 -0.89 7.28 5.81
C CYS A 165 0.41 8.05 6.07
N SER A 166 1.05 7.75 7.17
CA SER A 166 2.42 8.19 7.46
C SER A 166 3.42 7.21 6.84
N ASN A 167 4.59 7.70 6.45
CA ASN A 167 5.68 6.80 6.09
C ASN A 167 5.98 5.87 7.27
N THR A 168 6.24 4.62 7.01
CA THR A 168 6.50 3.58 8.01
C THR A 168 5.38 3.37 9.05
N GLY A 169 4.19 3.96 8.85
CA GLY A 169 3.03 3.72 9.70
C GLY A 169 2.58 2.25 9.65
N LEU A 170 2.35 1.66 10.81
CA LEU A 170 1.91 0.27 10.94
C LEU A 170 0.39 0.19 10.93
N THR A 171 -0.13 -0.69 10.09
CA THR A 171 -1.56 -1.06 10.04
C THR A 171 -1.66 -2.54 10.31
N VAL A 172 -2.53 -2.94 11.21
CA VAL A 172 -2.70 -4.34 11.61
C VAL A 172 -4.07 -4.84 11.16
N LEU A 173 -4.05 -5.85 10.31
CA LEU A 173 -5.21 -6.64 9.93
C LEU A 173 -5.11 -8.01 10.61
N LYS A 174 -6.22 -8.52 11.10
CA LYS A 174 -6.34 -9.89 11.62
C LYS A 174 -7.24 -10.69 10.70
N TRP A 175 -6.76 -11.86 10.31
CA TRP A 175 -7.54 -12.85 9.58
C TRP A 175 -8.07 -13.93 10.50
N ASP A 176 -9.31 -14.38 10.28
CA ASP A 176 -9.99 -15.40 11.07
C ASP A 176 -10.96 -16.17 10.15
N SER A 177 -10.58 -17.39 9.76
CA SER A 177 -11.33 -18.22 8.81
C SER A 177 -12.71 -18.66 9.30
N GLU A 178 -12.98 -18.52 10.60
CA GLU A 178 -14.28 -18.93 11.18
C GLU A 178 -15.35 -17.84 11.04
N LYS A 179 -15.00 -16.64 10.53
CA LYS A 179 -15.91 -15.52 10.37
C LYS A 179 -16.42 -15.39 8.95
N ASP A 180 -17.67 -14.95 8.79
CA ASP A 180 -18.25 -14.58 7.50
C ASP A 180 -17.48 -13.44 6.80
N SER A 181 -16.98 -12.48 7.61
CA SER A 181 -16.02 -11.46 7.20
C SER A 181 -14.67 -11.75 7.85
N PRO A 182 -13.75 -12.46 7.19
CA PRO A 182 -12.59 -13.04 7.83
C PRO A 182 -11.55 -12.01 8.25
N TRP A 183 -11.49 -10.84 7.62
CA TRP A 183 -10.54 -9.79 7.93
C TRP A 183 -11.10 -8.76 8.91
N SER A 184 -10.29 -8.32 9.84
CA SER A 184 -10.62 -7.28 10.83
C SER A 184 -9.48 -6.27 10.92
N LEU A 185 -9.79 -4.98 10.82
CA LEU A 185 -8.83 -3.91 11.05
C LEU A 185 -8.68 -3.69 12.57
N LEU A 186 -7.50 -3.94 13.11
CA LEU A 186 -7.19 -3.73 14.54
C LEU A 186 -6.52 -2.39 14.81
N THR A 187 -5.64 -1.95 13.91
CA THR A 187 -4.88 -0.71 14.06
C THR A 187 -4.71 -0.05 12.71
N TRP A 188 -4.84 1.26 12.67
CA TRP A 188 -4.59 2.06 11.48
C TRP A 188 -3.46 3.05 11.72
N ASN A 189 -2.42 3.01 10.85
CA ASN A 189 -1.36 4.01 10.72
C ASN A 189 -0.67 4.38 12.05
N ASP A 190 -0.36 3.40 12.89
CA ASP A 190 0.43 3.63 14.11
C ASP A 190 1.88 3.94 13.76
N HIS A 191 2.31 5.16 14.03
CA HIS A 191 3.65 5.68 13.76
C HIS A 191 4.38 6.16 15.02
N ALA A 192 4.02 5.63 16.19
CA ALA A 192 4.58 6.01 17.48
C ALA A 192 6.12 5.84 17.58
N HIS A 193 6.73 5.04 16.69
CA HIS A 193 8.18 4.88 16.61
C HIS A 193 8.93 6.08 16.00
N LEU A 194 8.19 7.06 15.47
CA LEU A 194 8.77 8.28 14.91
C LEU A 194 8.74 9.47 15.90
N GLY A 195 8.12 9.32 17.05
CA GLY A 195 7.98 10.35 18.09
C GLY A 195 6.70 11.15 17.95
#